data_70b5829b16dde93a6b87805936c67904
#
_entry.id   70b5829b16dde93a6b87805936c67904
#
_cell.length_a   1.000
_cell.length_b   1.000
_cell.length_c   1.000
_cell.angle_alpha   90.00
_cell.angle_beta   90.00
_cell.angle_gamma   90.00
#
_symmetry.space_group_name_H-M   'P 1'
#
loop_
_entity.id
_entity.type
_entity.pdbx_description
1 polymer ?
#
loop_
_entity_poly.entity_id
_entity_poly.type
_entity_poly.pdbx_seq_one_letter_code
_entity_poly.pdbx_strand_id
1 'polypeptide(L)'
;MAETIKTVKPAQRRLSGVNEFSINIGTANGSGSQTANLTLLRAIFKMGIPVSGKNIFPSNIQGLPTWYKIRVSQAGYAGRRQEADIVVAMNPDTFTEDQNDLVEGGLFLYDEDIKDPFDRDDMILVAMPIKKLLREAQPHKDLRKFVANMVYVGVLANLLGIEMEPIEQALEFHFKGKRSPIEFNLKVIQLAAQWAEENLDLDTPFRIEPRDLTDNAILVDGNTAGALGSIYGGMHFVSWYPITPATSLPEAMLEYAPKLRVDPETGKQTYVIIQAEDELAALGMVVGAGWAGLRAMTATSGPGLSLMAEYTSLAYFAEIPLVIWVVQRVGPSTGLPTRTAQGDINLSYYLGQGDAQHILLIPGTVGECFEFGWKALDLAEKYQTPVFVLSDLDLGKNQWMAEPFEYPDQPIERGKILWEEDLEKIKEDWGRYKDIDGDFIPYRTVPGNRHPNGAYFTRGTGHDEYANYSEHPQEWEKNLCRIKNKVDSSSTETPKPVVKKQRGAKNGLIAFGSTDSAVTEALDYLKQDGVKLDYLRLRAMPPAPEVLDFIRKHKKVYVVENNRDGQMHSILSLELPEKAADMTSLAHIDGLPLNAEWI
;
A
#
# COMPACT_ATOMS: atom_id res chain seq x y z
N MET A 1 30.02 -15.98 -8.81
CA MET A 1 29.39 -17.32 -8.70
C MET A 1 28.40 -17.22 -7.54
N ALA A 2 27.12 -17.18 -7.81
CA ALA A 2 26.10 -17.18 -6.76
C ALA A 2 26.11 -18.57 -6.12
N GLU A 3 26.49 -18.66 -4.85
CA GLU A 3 26.26 -19.85 -4.06
C GLU A 3 24.75 -20.08 -4.00
N THR A 4 24.31 -21.19 -4.55
CA THR A 4 22.94 -21.67 -4.46
C THR A 4 22.64 -21.91 -2.98
N ILE A 5 21.92 -21.01 -2.37
CA ILE A 5 21.38 -21.20 -1.02
C ILE A 5 20.50 -22.45 -1.10
N LYS A 6 20.92 -23.53 -0.46
CA LYS A 6 20.07 -24.70 -0.29
C LYS A 6 18.86 -24.25 0.50
N THR A 7 17.71 -24.17 -0.15
CA THR A 7 16.43 -23.98 0.50
C THR A 7 16.20 -25.16 1.44
N VAL A 8 16.45 -24.98 2.71
CA VAL A 8 15.93 -25.85 3.75
C VAL A 8 14.43 -25.59 3.77
N LYS A 9 13.58 -26.62 3.55
CA LYS A 9 12.14 -26.47 3.74
C LYS A 9 11.94 -25.97 5.16
N PRO A 10 11.30 -24.79 5.37
CA PRO A 10 11.03 -24.33 6.72
C PRO A 10 10.19 -25.38 7.46
N ALA A 11 10.49 -25.61 8.73
CA ALA A 11 9.67 -26.47 9.56
C ALA A 11 8.26 -25.87 9.61
N GLN A 12 7.25 -26.61 9.15
CA GLN A 12 5.85 -26.18 9.23
C GLN A 12 5.52 -25.90 10.70
N ARG A 13 5.29 -24.64 11.03
CA ARG A 13 4.84 -24.26 12.37
C ARG A 13 3.33 -24.34 12.40
N ARG A 14 2.79 -25.37 13.06
CA ARG A 14 1.35 -25.51 13.30
C ARG A 14 0.89 -24.36 14.18
N LEU A 15 -0.18 -23.69 13.76
CA LEU A 15 -0.86 -22.67 14.57
C LEU A 15 -1.76 -23.33 15.63
N SER A 16 -2.17 -22.58 16.64
CA SER A 16 -3.01 -23.09 17.72
C SER A 16 -4.41 -23.51 17.25
N GLY A 17 -4.87 -22.98 16.12
CA GLY A 17 -6.22 -23.18 15.58
C GLY A 17 -7.29 -22.29 16.23
N VAL A 18 -7.08 -21.82 17.45
CA VAL A 18 -8.00 -20.89 18.11
C VAL A 18 -7.55 -19.45 17.85
N ASN A 19 -8.35 -18.70 17.10
CA ASN A 19 -8.04 -17.32 16.70
C ASN A 19 -6.66 -17.15 16.02
N GLU A 20 -6.08 -18.23 15.49
CA GLU A 20 -4.76 -18.23 14.90
C GLU A 20 -4.71 -19.28 13.78
N PHE A 21 -5.08 -18.87 12.55
CA PHE A 21 -5.07 -19.70 11.33
C PHE A 21 -5.20 -18.83 10.07
N SER A 22 -5.10 -19.46 8.92
CA SER A 22 -5.28 -18.83 7.62
C SER A 22 -6.30 -19.56 6.75
N ILE A 23 -7.06 -18.79 5.97
CA ILE A 23 -8.05 -19.32 5.02
C ILE A 23 -7.65 -18.88 3.62
N ASN A 24 -7.63 -19.80 2.66
CA ASN A 24 -7.52 -19.49 1.23
C ASN A 24 -8.80 -19.86 0.50
N ILE A 25 -9.40 -18.93 -0.23
CA ILE A 25 -10.68 -19.11 -0.93
C ILE A 25 -10.46 -18.96 -2.43
N GLY A 26 -10.43 -20.09 -3.14
CA GLY A 26 -10.29 -20.19 -4.59
C GLY A 26 -11.64 -20.10 -5.30
N THR A 27 -11.83 -19.11 -6.17
CA THR A 27 -13.08 -18.87 -6.91
C THR A 27 -12.79 -18.42 -8.33
N ALA A 28 -13.85 -18.18 -9.13
CA ALA A 28 -13.72 -17.53 -10.43
C ALA A 28 -13.99 -16.02 -10.33
N ASN A 29 -13.19 -15.23 -11.03
CA ASN A 29 -13.37 -13.77 -11.09
C ASN A 29 -14.75 -13.41 -11.66
N GLY A 30 -15.45 -12.49 -11.00
CA GLY A 30 -16.82 -12.07 -11.38
C GLY A 30 -17.92 -13.02 -10.90
N SER A 31 -17.62 -14.00 -10.03
CA SER A 31 -18.61 -14.88 -9.40
C SER A 31 -19.37 -14.24 -8.23
N GLY A 32 -19.00 -13.02 -7.81
CA GLY A 32 -19.54 -12.37 -6.60
C GLY A 32 -18.82 -12.77 -5.30
N SER A 33 -17.73 -13.53 -5.37
CA SER A 33 -16.95 -13.99 -4.22
C SER A 33 -16.41 -12.84 -3.35
N GLN A 34 -16.12 -11.68 -3.93
CA GLN A 34 -15.63 -10.53 -3.17
C GLN A 34 -16.58 -10.12 -2.02
N THR A 35 -17.91 -10.15 -2.27
CA THR A 35 -18.90 -9.86 -1.22
C THR A 35 -18.84 -10.88 -0.10
N ALA A 36 -18.78 -12.18 -0.43
CA ALA A 36 -18.71 -13.27 0.53
C ALA A 36 -17.42 -13.20 1.37
N ASN A 37 -16.29 -13.00 0.70
CA ASN A 37 -14.96 -12.88 1.32
C ASN A 37 -14.90 -11.71 2.32
N LEU A 38 -15.40 -10.53 1.92
CA LEU A 38 -15.45 -9.36 2.80
C LEU A 38 -16.47 -9.51 3.94
N THR A 39 -17.57 -10.24 3.72
CA THR A 39 -18.53 -10.56 4.79
C THR A 39 -17.86 -11.42 5.85
N LEU A 40 -17.16 -12.48 5.46
CA LEU A 40 -16.42 -13.35 6.37
C LEU A 40 -15.34 -12.60 7.13
N LEU A 41 -14.49 -11.83 6.42
CA LEU A 41 -13.43 -11.03 7.01
C LEU A 41 -13.97 -10.06 8.07
N ARG A 42 -15.02 -9.30 7.72
CA ARG A 42 -15.63 -8.32 8.62
C ARG A 42 -16.36 -8.95 9.80
N ALA A 43 -16.97 -10.10 9.61
CA ALA A 43 -17.61 -10.83 10.71
C ALA A 43 -16.58 -11.23 11.77
N ILE A 44 -15.44 -11.81 11.37
CA ILE A 44 -14.34 -12.15 12.27
C ILE A 44 -13.78 -10.90 12.97
N PHE A 45 -13.58 -9.82 12.22
CA PHE A 45 -13.16 -8.53 12.79
C PHE A 45 -14.14 -8.03 13.86
N LYS A 46 -15.45 -8.11 13.60
CA LYS A 46 -16.50 -7.69 14.55
C LYS A 46 -16.62 -8.59 15.79
N MET A 47 -16.13 -9.82 15.72
CA MET A 47 -15.95 -10.68 16.90
C MET A 47 -14.69 -10.32 17.71
N GLY A 48 -14.04 -9.21 17.40
CA GLY A 48 -12.89 -8.69 18.14
C GLY A 48 -11.57 -9.37 17.82
N ILE A 49 -11.45 -10.09 16.69
CA ILE A 49 -10.23 -10.80 16.31
C ILE A 49 -9.48 -10.05 15.20
N PRO A 50 -8.18 -9.79 15.37
CA PRO A 50 -7.37 -9.18 14.33
C PRO A 50 -7.32 -10.03 13.07
N VAL A 51 -7.53 -9.37 11.91
CA VAL A 51 -7.56 -10.01 10.59
C VAL A 51 -6.91 -9.15 9.53
N SER A 52 -6.42 -9.78 8.48
CA SER A 52 -6.10 -9.13 7.21
C SER A 52 -6.65 -9.94 6.04
N GLY A 53 -6.99 -9.27 4.94
CA GLY A 53 -7.53 -9.91 3.75
C GLY A 53 -6.78 -9.50 2.51
N LYS A 54 -6.26 -10.47 1.75
CA LYS A 54 -5.45 -10.24 0.55
C LYS A 54 -6.12 -10.87 -0.67
N ASN A 55 -6.33 -10.05 -1.71
CA ASN A 55 -6.96 -10.48 -2.95
C ASN A 55 -5.91 -10.73 -4.03
N ILE A 56 -5.89 -11.95 -4.57
CA ILE A 56 -5.04 -12.37 -5.70
C ILE A 56 -5.97 -12.63 -6.88
N PHE A 57 -6.01 -11.71 -7.83
CA PHE A 57 -6.98 -11.72 -8.93
C PHE A 57 -6.31 -11.50 -10.28
N PRO A 58 -6.93 -11.92 -11.40
CA PRO A 58 -6.44 -11.65 -12.74
C PRO A 58 -6.70 -10.19 -13.15
N SER A 59 -5.90 -9.65 -14.06
CA SER A 59 -5.96 -8.22 -14.41
C SER A 59 -7.26 -7.78 -15.09
N ASN A 60 -7.84 -8.59 -15.96
CA ASN A 60 -8.91 -8.11 -16.85
C ASN A 60 -9.96 -9.14 -17.26
N ILE A 61 -9.79 -10.43 -17.01
CA ILE A 61 -10.65 -11.45 -17.62
C ILE A 61 -11.61 -12.04 -16.60
N GLN A 62 -12.91 -11.85 -16.85
CA GLN A 62 -13.96 -12.52 -16.09
C GLN A 62 -13.87 -14.04 -16.30
N GLY A 63 -14.03 -14.81 -15.21
CA GLY A 63 -13.96 -16.26 -15.21
C GLY A 63 -12.60 -16.84 -14.90
N LEU A 64 -11.51 -16.07 -14.95
CA LEU A 64 -10.20 -16.56 -14.53
C LEU A 64 -10.12 -16.78 -13.01
N PRO A 65 -9.20 -17.65 -12.56
CA PRO A 65 -8.99 -17.95 -11.15
C PRO A 65 -8.70 -16.68 -10.32
N THR A 66 -9.30 -16.63 -9.15
CA THR A 66 -9.03 -15.61 -8.14
C THR A 66 -9.03 -16.23 -6.76
N TRP A 67 -8.11 -15.78 -5.90
CA TRP A 67 -8.01 -16.24 -4.52
C TRP A 67 -8.16 -15.07 -3.56
N TYR A 68 -8.78 -15.34 -2.43
CA TYR A 68 -8.83 -14.42 -1.32
C TYR A 68 -8.25 -15.08 -0.08
N LYS A 69 -7.15 -14.53 0.43
CA LYS A 69 -6.44 -15.07 1.58
C LYS A 69 -6.79 -14.24 2.82
N ILE A 70 -7.33 -14.90 3.84
CA ILE A 70 -7.63 -14.29 5.15
C ILE A 70 -6.61 -14.80 6.16
N ARG A 71 -5.91 -13.90 6.82
CA ARG A 71 -5.10 -14.19 8.00
C ARG A 71 -5.90 -13.84 9.23
N VAL A 72 -6.14 -14.82 10.11
CA VAL A 72 -6.71 -14.63 11.45
C VAL A 72 -5.58 -14.77 12.44
N SER A 73 -5.33 -13.76 13.29
CA SER A 73 -4.22 -13.80 14.23
C SER A 73 -4.48 -12.95 15.47
N GLN A 74 -4.75 -13.57 16.60
CA GLN A 74 -4.86 -12.86 17.87
C GLN A 74 -3.55 -12.17 18.30
N ALA A 75 -2.41 -12.61 17.74
CA ALA A 75 -1.10 -11.94 17.91
C ALA A 75 -0.97 -10.67 17.06
N GLY A 76 -1.90 -10.42 16.13
CA GLY A 76 -1.92 -9.25 15.26
C GLY A 76 -1.04 -9.37 14.00
N TYR A 77 -0.60 -10.57 13.64
CA TYR A 77 0.16 -10.76 12.40
C TYR A 77 -0.75 -10.58 11.18
N ALA A 78 -0.30 -9.76 10.23
CA ALA A 78 -1.04 -9.41 9.02
C ALA A 78 -0.39 -9.93 7.73
N GLY A 79 0.81 -10.51 7.81
CA GLY A 79 1.50 -11.14 6.69
C GLY A 79 0.75 -12.37 6.17
N ARG A 80 0.81 -12.64 4.84
CA ARG A 80 0.28 -13.90 4.32
C ARG A 80 1.14 -15.07 4.80
N ARG A 81 0.55 -16.25 4.86
CA ARG A 81 1.28 -17.50 5.01
C ARG A 81 1.55 -18.15 3.66
N GLN A 82 2.54 -19.01 3.61
CA GLN A 82 2.85 -19.77 2.40
C GLN A 82 1.71 -20.75 2.09
N GLU A 83 1.31 -21.55 3.06
CA GLU A 83 0.22 -22.52 2.98
C GLU A 83 -0.94 -22.08 3.89
N ALA A 84 -2.15 -22.52 3.60
CA ALA A 84 -3.36 -22.21 4.34
C ALA A 84 -3.76 -23.40 5.25
N ASP A 85 -4.33 -23.08 6.40
CA ASP A 85 -4.88 -24.06 7.33
C ASP A 85 -6.27 -24.55 6.88
N ILE A 86 -6.99 -23.68 6.17
CA ILE A 86 -8.32 -23.92 5.61
C ILE A 86 -8.33 -23.47 4.16
N VAL A 87 -8.81 -24.32 3.26
CA VAL A 87 -8.99 -23.99 1.84
C VAL A 87 -10.45 -24.18 1.45
N VAL A 88 -10.97 -23.24 0.67
CA VAL A 88 -12.29 -23.31 0.03
C VAL A 88 -12.11 -23.32 -1.49
N ALA A 89 -12.33 -24.47 -2.12
CA ALA A 89 -12.18 -24.68 -3.55
C ALA A 89 -13.55 -24.63 -4.27
N MET A 90 -13.82 -23.51 -4.92
CA MET A 90 -15.06 -23.25 -5.68
C MET A 90 -14.84 -23.23 -7.18
N ASN A 91 -13.61 -23.37 -7.64
CA ASN A 91 -13.24 -23.31 -9.05
C ASN A 91 -12.58 -24.64 -9.47
N PRO A 92 -13.18 -25.40 -10.39
CA PRO A 92 -12.54 -26.64 -10.87
C PRO A 92 -11.18 -26.40 -11.55
N ASP A 93 -10.97 -25.27 -12.21
CA ASP A 93 -9.71 -24.96 -12.90
C ASP A 93 -8.49 -24.89 -11.96
N THR A 94 -8.71 -24.65 -10.66
CA THR A 94 -7.65 -24.51 -9.66
C THR A 94 -7.66 -25.61 -8.60
N PHE A 95 -8.50 -26.62 -8.74
CA PHE A 95 -8.75 -27.62 -7.70
C PHE A 95 -7.47 -28.33 -7.20
N THR A 96 -6.57 -28.70 -8.11
CA THR A 96 -5.26 -29.28 -7.74
C THR A 96 -4.33 -28.26 -7.07
N GLU A 97 -4.31 -27.01 -7.57
CA GLU A 97 -3.51 -25.95 -6.95
C GLU A 97 -4.01 -25.64 -5.53
N ASP A 98 -5.33 -25.60 -5.35
CA ASP A 98 -5.98 -25.38 -4.06
C ASP A 98 -5.65 -26.50 -3.05
N GLN A 99 -5.59 -27.76 -3.48
CA GLN A 99 -5.12 -28.87 -2.64
C GLN A 99 -3.66 -28.67 -2.19
N ASN A 100 -2.78 -28.23 -3.09
CA ASN A 100 -1.36 -28.03 -2.80
C ASN A 100 -1.11 -26.84 -1.86
N ASP A 101 -2.04 -25.87 -1.80
CA ASP A 101 -1.94 -24.69 -0.92
C ASP A 101 -2.40 -25.00 0.54
N LEU A 102 -2.89 -26.22 0.83
CA LEU A 102 -3.35 -26.64 2.14
C LEU A 102 -2.25 -27.32 2.95
N VAL A 103 -2.10 -26.96 4.23
CA VAL A 103 -1.22 -27.66 5.17
C VAL A 103 -1.65 -29.12 5.37
N GLU A 104 -0.73 -29.97 5.81
CA GLU A 104 -1.03 -31.37 6.18
C GLU A 104 -2.06 -31.42 7.31
N GLY A 105 -3.14 -32.19 7.13
CA GLY A 105 -4.25 -32.29 8.09
C GLY A 105 -5.16 -31.07 8.13
N GLY A 106 -5.05 -30.18 7.15
CA GLY A 106 -5.91 -28.99 7.05
C GLY A 106 -7.33 -29.29 6.56
N LEU A 107 -8.20 -28.28 6.64
CA LEU A 107 -9.61 -28.38 6.28
C LEU A 107 -9.83 -27.94 4.83
N PHE A 108 -10.36 -28.82 3.99
CA PHE A 108 -10.63 -28.59 2.57
C PHE A 108 -12.13 -28.62 2.27
N LEU A 109 -12.72 -27.45 2.04
CA LEU A 109 -14.11 -27.30 1.64
C LEU A 109 -14.19 -27.17 0.10
N TYR A 110 -15.15 -27.86 -0.52
CA TYR A 110 -15.29 -27.80 -1.97
C TYR A 110 -16.73 -27.94 -2.42
N ASP A 111 -17.05 -27.47 -3.65
CA ASP A 111 -18.34 -27.72 -4.28
C ASP A 111 -18.44 -29.22 -4.63
N GLU A 112 -19.46 -29.94 -4.13
CA GLU A 112 -19.67 -31.37 -4.39
C GLU A 112 -19.82 -31.74 -5.87
N ASP A 113 -20.08 -30.75 -6.71
CA ASP A 113 -20.18 -30.93 -8.15
C ASP A 113 -18.83 -30.98 -8.87
N ILE A 114 -17.74 -30.56 -8.24
CA ILE A 114 -16.38 -30.71 -8.76
C ILE A 114 -16.01 -32.19 -8.67
N LYS A 115 -15.64 -32.78 -9.80
CA LYS A 115 -15.34 -34.23 -9.94
C LYS A 115 -13.86 -34.51 -10.17
N ASP A 116 -13.02 -33.52 -9.97
CA ASP A 116 -11.58 -33.69 -10.08
C ASP A 116 -11.05 -34.61 -8.99
N PRO A 117 -9.99 -35.38 -9.28
CA PRO A 117 -9.45 -36.32 -8.31
C PRO A 117 -8.78 -35.61 -7.12
N PHE A 118 -8.79 -36.26 -5.97
CA PHE A 118 -7.96 -35.84 -4.86
C PHE A 118 -6.57 -36.47 -5.02
N ASP A 119 -5.55 -35.61 -4.99
CA ASP A 119 -4.15 -36.01 -5.10
C ASP A 119 -3.52 -36.32 -3.72
N ARG A 120 -4.27 -36.07 -2.64
CA ARG A 120 -3.85 -36.20 -1.23
C ARG A 120 -4.94 -36.88 -0.39
N ASP A 121 -4.53 -37.63 0.61
CA ASP A 121 -5.39 -38.37 1.56
C ASP A 121 -5.30 -37.85 3.02
N ASP A 122 -4.50 -36.81 3.24
CA ASP A 122 -4.23 -36.22 4.55
C ASP A 122 -5.12 -35.01 4.88
N MET A 123 -6.13 -34.75 4.07
CA MET A 123 -7.03 -33.58 4.22
C MET A 123 -8.33 -33.94 4.94
N ILE A 124 -8.88 -33.00 5.70
CA ILE A 124 -10.26 -33.09 6.24
C ILE A 124 -11.21 -32.52 5.18
N LEU A 125 -11.99 -33.39 4.55
CA LEU A 125 -12.81 -33.04 3.39
C LEU A 125 -14.23 -32.63 3.79
N VAL A 126 -14.74 -31.51 3.26
CA VAL A 126 -16.12 -31.05 3.39
C VAL A 126 -16.72 -30.78 2.02
N ALA A 127 -17.54 -31.69 1.53
CA ALA A 127 -18.30 -31.53 0.28
C ALA A 127 -19.56 -30.68 0.53
N MET A 128 -19.62 -29.50 -0.06
CA MET A 128 -20.74 -28.56 0.09
C MET A 128 -21.80 -28.76 -1.00
N PRO A 129 -23.07 -29.05 -0.65
CA PRO A 129 -24.15 -29.27 -1.62
C PRO A 129 -24.73 -27.93 -2.12
N ILE A 130 -23.92 -27.13 -2.80
CA ILE A 130 -24.24 -25.74 -3.19
C ILE A 130 -25.54 -25.67 -3.99
N LYS A 131 -25.70 -26.52 -5.01
CA LYS A 131 -26.92 -26.53 -5.84
C LYS A 131 -28.18 -26.88 -5.06
N LYS A 132 -28.07 -27.76 -4.05
CA LYS A 132 -29.20 -28.13 -3.19
C LYS A 132 -29.62 -26.94 -2.34
N LEU A 133 -28.68 -26.32 -1.63
CA LEU A 133 -28.94 -25.17 -0.74
C LEU A 133 -29.49 -23.96 -1.51
N LEU A 134 -28.96 -23.68 -2.70
CA LEU A 134 -29.51 -22.63 -3.55
C LEU A 134 -30.94 -22.90 -4.04
N ARG A 135 -31.32 -24.16 -4.27
CA ARG A 135 -32.74 -24.50 -4.61
C ARG A 135 -33.67 -24.23 -3.44
N GLU A 136 -33.24 -24.53 -2.21
CA GLU A 136 -34.00 -24.28 -0.99
C GLU A 136 -34.14 -22.77 -0.69
N ALA A 137 -33.09 -22.00 -0.94
CA ALA A 137 -33.10 -20.55 -0.78
C ALA A 137 -33.98 -19.82 -1.82
N GLN A 138 -34.20 -20.42 -3.01
CA GLN A 138 -34.98 -19.90 -4.12
C GLN A 138 -34.57 -18.51 -4.63
N PRO A 139 -33.28 -18.27 -4.96
CA PRO A 139 -32.84 -17.00 -5.51
C PRO A 139 -33.41 -16.74 -6.88
N HIS A 140 -33.57 -15.45 -7.23
CA HIS A 140 -33.85 -15.06 -8.61
C HIS A 140 -32.76 -15.59 -9.53
N LYS A 141 -33.11 -16.01 -10.74
CA LYS A 141 -32.17 -16.69 -11.68
C LYS A 141 -30.88 -15.90 -11.88
N ASP A 142 -30.98 -14.58 -12.04
CA ASP A 142 -29.84 -13.69 -12.30
C ASP A 142 -28.90 -13.52 -11.10
N LEU A 143 -29.38 -13.79 -9.89
CA LEU A 143 -28.60 -13.66 -8.66
C LEU A 143 -27.92 -14.96 -8.22
N ARG A 144 -28.31 -16.12 -8.76
CA ARG A 144 -27.83 -17.43 -8.32
C ARG A 144 -26.32 -17.54 -8.25
N LYS A 145 -25.61 -17.09 -9.31
CA LYS A 145 -24.14 -17.16 -9.35
C LYS A 145 -23.47 -16.26 -8.32
N PHE A 146 -24.08 -15.12 -7.98
CA PHE A 146 -23.48 -14.16 -7.03
C PHE A 146 -23.66 -14.58 -5.57
N VAL A 147 -24.72 -15.31 -5.28
CA VAL A 147 -25.03 -15.77 -3.90
C VAL A 147 -24.52 -17.17 -3.61
N ALA A 148 -24.07 -17.92 -4.61
CA ALA A 148 -23.49 -19.24 -4.43
C ALA A 148 -22.32 -19.23 -3.42
N ASN A 149 -21.55 -18.18 -3.47
CA ASN A 149 -20.43 -17.98 -2.56
C ASN A 149 -20.86 -17.76 -1.09
N MET A 150 -22.10 -17.39 -0.81
CA MET A 150 -22.60 -17.27 0.57
C MET A 150 -22.75 -18.62 1.26
N VAL A 151 -22.77 -19.71 0.51
CA VAL A 151 -22.82 -21.06 1.06
C VAL A 151 -21.58 -21.37 1.90
N TYR A 152 -20.38 -21.13 1.37
CA TYR A 152 -19.18 -21.37 2.17
C TYR A 152 -19.07 -20.44 3.38
N VAL A 153 -19.65 -19.22 3.32
CA VAL A 153 -19.69 -18.34 4.50
C VAL A 153 -20.52 -18.98 5.61
N GLY A 154 -21.68 -19.57 5.30
CA GLY A 154 -22.51 -20.25 6.27
C GLY A 154 -21.88 -21.53 6.82
N VAL A 155 -21.26 -22.35 5.97
CA VAL A 155 -20.55 -23.56 6.40
C VAL A 155 -19.36 -23.21 7.31
N LEU A 156 -18.54 -22.24 6.92
CA LEU A 156 -17.43 -21.76 7.76
C LEU A 156 -17.93 -21.11 9.05
N ALA A 157 -19.06 -20.40 9.04
CA ALA A 157 -19.62 -19.82 10.24
C ALA A 157 -19.93 -20.89 11.29
N ASN A 158 -20.55 -21.99 10.87
CA ASN A 158 -20.82 -23.12 11.77
C ASN A 158 -19.54 -23.80 12.26
N LEU A 159 -18.65 -24.18 11.34
CA LEU A 159 -17.41 -24.91 11.66
C LEU A 159 -16.45 -24.12 12.54
N LEU A 160 -16.39 -22.80 12.35
CA LEU A 160 -15.47 -21.93 13.07
C LEU A 160 -16.12 -21.24 14.28
N GLY A 161 -17.42 -21.38 14.49
CA GLY A 161 -18.13 -20.70 15.58
C GLY A 161 -18.31 -19.18 15.34
N ILE A 162 -18.45 -18.75 14.09
CA ILE A 162 -18.70 -17.33 13.77
C ILE A 162 -20.19 -17.03 14.02
N GLU A 163 -20.45 -16.02 14.84
CA GLU A 163 -21.81 -15.63 15.21
C GLU A 163 -22.57 -14.97 14.05
N MET A 164 -23.90 -15.15 13.99
CA MET A 164 -24.73 -14.62 12.89
C MET A 164 -24.89 -13.11 12.94
N GLU A 165 -24.92 -12.49 14.12
CA GLU A 165 -25.04 -11.04 14.28
C GLU A 165 -23.85 -10.27 13.64
N PRO A 166 -22.57 -10.61 13.87
CA PRO A 166 -21.44 -10.05 13.15
C PRO A 166 -21.52 -10.20 11.61
N ILE A 167 -22.06 -11.33 11.13
CA ILE A 167 -22.27 -11.55 9.69
C ILE A 167 -23.34 -10.60 9.15
N GLU A 168 -24.48 -10.45 9.83
CA GLU A 168 -25.54 -9.52 9.44
C GLU A 168 -25.02 -8.08 9.38
N GLN A 169 -24.30 -7.64 10.42
CA GLN A 169 -23.66 -6.33 10.45
C GLN A 169 -22.64 -6.12 9.31
N ALA A 170 -21.90 -7.16 8.91
CA ALA A 170 -20.99 -7.10 7.77
C ALA A 170 -21.74 -6.93 6.45
N LEU A 171 -22.88 -7.60 6.27
CA LEU A 171 -23.77 -7.44 5.13
C LEU A 171 -24.42 -6.04 5.09
N GLU A 172 -24.88 -5.53 6.25
CA GLU A 172 -25.42 -4.17 6.37
C GLU A 172 -24.43 -3.11 5.89
N PHE A 173 -23.18 -3.23 6.32
CA PHE A 173 -22.11 -2.35 5.88
C PHE A 173 -21.89 -2.45 4.36
N HIS A 174 -21.78 -3.67 3.84
CA HIS A 174 -21.51 -3.91 2.42
C HIS A 174 -22.63 -3.38 1.51
N PHE A 175 -23.88 -3.62 1.87
CA PHE A 175 -25.05 -3.20 1.09
C PHE A 175 -25.57 -1.80 1.48
N LYS A 176 -24.84 -1.06 2.32
CA LYS A 176 -25.23 0.29 2.76
C LYS A 176 -26.67 0.35 3.29
N GLY A 177 -27.05 -0.65 4.09
CA GLY A 177 -28.38 -0.75 4.73
C GLY A 177 -29.54 -1.13 3.78
N LYS A 178 -29.29 -1.56 2.55
CA LYS A 178 -30.34 -2.01 1.63
C LYS A 178 -30.89 -3.37 2.07
N ARG A 179 -32.11 -3.41 2.61
CA ARG A 179 -32.71 -4.60 3.26
C ARG A 179 -32.78 -5.82 2.36
N SER A 180 -33.32 -5.72 1.13
CA SER A 180 -33.57 -6.88 0.28
C SER A 180 -32.31 -7.73 -0.03
N PRO A 181 -31.15 -7.14 -0.45
CA PRO A 181 -29.94 -7.93 -0.62
C PRO A 181 -29.38 -8.47 0.73
N ILE A 182 -29.55 -7.77 1.85
CA ILE A 182 -29.11 -8.24 3.16
C ILE A 182 -29.90 -9.50 3.55
N GLU A 183 -31.23 -9.41 3.61
CA GLU A 183 -32.12 -10.51 3.99
C GLU A 183 -31.90 -11.75 3.12
N PHE A 184 -31.69 -11.53 1.83
CA PHE A 184 -31.50 -12.61 0.89
C PHE A 184 -30.15 -13.34 1.07
N ASN A 185 -29.04 -12.60 1.20
CA ASN A 185 -27.74 -13.20 1.44
C ASN A 185 -27.69 -13.89 2.83
N LEU A 186 -28.27 -13.27 3.86
CA LEU A 186 -28.37 -13.84 5.19
C LEU A 186 -29.15 -15.16 5.20
N LYS A 187 -30.25 -15.25 4.44
CA LYS A 187 -31.02 -16.50 4.28
C LYS A 187 -30.16 -17.64 3.74
N VAL A 188 -29.34 -17.41 2.72
CA VAL A 188 -28.45 -18.45 2.16
C VAL A 188 -27.41 -18.87 3.20
N ILE A 189 -26.82 -17.92 3.91
CA ILE A 189 -25.83 -18.19 4.97
C ILE A 189 -26.45 -19.04 6.08
N GLN A 190 -27.64 -18.68 6.55
CA GLN A 190 -28.35 -19.42 7.61
C GLN A 190 -28.69 -20.84 7.19
N LEU A 191 -29.20 -21.05 5.97
CA LEU A 191 -29.47 -22.38 5.44
C LEU A 191 -28.20 -23.23 5.33
N ALA A 192 -27.08 -22.63 4.93
CA ALA A 192 -25.82 -23.34 4.83
C ALA A 192 -25.23 -23.67 6.20
N ALA A 193 -25.35 -22.78 7.17
CA ALA A 193 -24.93 -23.02 8.56
C ALA A 193 -25.77 -24.13 9.22
N GLN A 194 -27.09 -24.11 9.05
CA GLN A 194 -27.99 -25.16 9.53
C GLN A 194 -27.66 -26.52 8.89
N TRP A 195 -27.41 -26.52 7.56
CA TRP A 195 -27.01 -27.77 6.90
C TRP A 195 -25.69 -28.29 7.46
N ALA A 196 -24.72 -27.45 7.75
CA ALA A 196 -23.44 -27.84 8.33
C ALA A 196 -23.64 -28.43 9.73
N GLU A 197 -24.47 -27.83 10.58
CA GLU A 197 -24.83 -28.33 11.93
C GLU A 197 -25.50 -29.71 11.88
N GLU A 198 -26.39 -29.94 10.92
CA GLU A 198 -27.13 -31.19 10.80
C GLU A 198 -26.34 -32.33 10.13
N ASN A 199 -25.32 -32.04 9.33
CA ASN A 199 -24.66 -33.03 8.47
C ASN A 199 -23.15 -33.20 8.70
N LEU A 200 -22.51 -32.27 9.42
CA LEU A 200 -21.08 -32.34 9.68
C LEU A 200 -20.82 -32.62 11.15
N ASP A 201 -20.23 -33.79 11.42
CA ASP A 201 -19.71 -34.16 12.75
C ASP A 201 -18.19 -34.18 12.68
N LEU A 202 -17.59 -32.97 12.70
CA LEU A 202 -16.15 -32.76 12.53
C LEU A 202 -15.55 -32.13 13.78
N ASP A 203 -14.58 -32.83 14.37
CA ASP A 203 -13.70 -32.24 15.38
C ASP A 203 -12.53 -31.53 14.66
N THR A 204 -12.62 -30.23 14.56
CA THR A 204 -11.56 -29.38 13.94
C THR A 204 -10.90 -28.49 15.00
N PRO A 205 -9.56 -28.31 14.94
CA PRO A 205 -8.88 -27.43 15.88
C PRO A 205 -9.17 -25.94 15.60
N PHE A 206 -9.76 -25.61 14.43
CA PHE A 206 -9.96 -24.23 13.99
C PHE A 206 -11.27 -23.67 14.55
N ARG A 207 -11.18 -22.56 15.29
CA ARG A 207 -12.36 -21.86 15.79
C ARG A 207 -12.07 -20.40 16.09
N ILE A 208 -13.13 -19.60 16.07
CA ILE A 208 -13.16 -18.20 16.48
C ILE A 208 -13.79 -18.14 17.89
N GLU A 209 -13.05 -17.62 18.84
CA GLU A 209 -13.56 -17.25 20.16
C GLU A 209 -13.56 -15.72 20.26
N PRO A 210 -14.69 -15.09 20.62
CA PRO A 210 -14.77 -13.63 20.72
C PRO A 210 -13.68 -13.03 21.61
N ARG A 211 -13.19 -11.87 21.22
CA ARG A 211 -12.20 -11.05 21.95
C ARG A 211 -12.60 -9.57 21.82
N ASP A 212 -11.80 -8.69 22.35
CA ASP A 212 -11.94 -7.22 22.30
C ASP A 212 -10.72 -6.53 21.66
N LEU A 213 -9.97 -7.27 20.81
CA LEU A 213 -8.70 -6.78 20.25
C LEU A 213 -8.88 -5.82 19.07
N THR A 214 -10.12 -5.59 18.63
CA THR A 214 -10.43 -4.73 17.47
C THR A 214 -11.36 -3.55 17.81
N ASP A 215 -11.70 -3.32 19.07
CA ASP A 215 -12.70 -2.34 19.52
C ASP A 215 -12.41 -0.91 19.02
N ASN A 216 -11.16 -0.54 18.94
CA ASN A 216 -10.69 0.76 18.44
C ASN A 216 -9.97 0.65 17.09
N ALA A 217 -10.31 -0.33 16.27
CA ALA A 217 -9.68 -0.51 14.98
C ALA A 217 -10.68 -0.28 13.83
N ILE A 218 -10.13 0.04 12.66
CA ILE A 218 -10.85 0.11 11.38
C ILE A 218 -10.23 -0.87 10.37
N LEU A 219 -11.05 -1.33 9.43
CA LEU A 219 -10.58 -2.07 8.25
C LEU A 219 -10.59 -1.15 7.04
N VAL A 220 -9.44 -0.95 6.43
CA VAL A 220 -9.25 -0.03 5.31
C VAL A 220 -8.11 -0.50 4.39
N ASP A 221 -8.13 -0.10 3.13
CA ASP A 221 -7.00 -0.27 2.21
C ASP A 221 -6.11 0.98 2.16
N GLY A 222 -4.84 0.80 1.74
CA GLY A 222 -3.87 1.89 1.73
C GLY A 222 -4.18 3.01 0.75
N ASN A 223 -4.83 2.72 -0.39
CA ASN A 223 -5.21 3.73 -1.37
C ASN A 223 -6.31 4.64 -0.80
N THR A 224 -7.32 4.05 -0.13
CA THR A 224 -8.35 4.83 0.57
C THR A 224 -7.74 5.68 1.70
N ALA A 225 -6.84 5.11 2.49
CA ALA A 225 -6.15 5.85 3.54
C ALA A 225 -5.31 7.02 2.98
N GLY A 226 -4.54 6.78 1.91
CA GLY A 226 -3.76 7.81 1.23
C GLY A 226 -4.61 8.92 0.62
N ALA A 227 -5.76 8.57 0.05
CA ALA A 227 -6.75 9.52 -0.46
C ALA A 227 -7.28 10.43 0.66
N LEU A 228 -7.69 9.85 1.80
CA LEU A 228 -8.16 10.60 2.96
C LEU A 228 -7.06 11.50 3.54
N GLY A 229 -5.83 11.01 3.64
CA GLY A 229 -4.68 11.81 4.08
C GLY A 229 -4.39 13.00 3.17
N SER A 230 -4.45 12.79 1.85
CA SER A 230 -4.25 13.87 0.87
C SER A 230 -5.37 14.91 0.90
N ILE A 231 -6.64 14.46 1.04
CA ILE A 231 -7.80 15.35 1.22
C ILE A 231 -7.63 16.20 2.47
N TYR A 232 -7.27 15.58 3.59
CA TYR A 232 -6.99 16.26 4.84
C TYR A 232 -5.81 17.24 4.71
N GLY A 233 -4.73 16.81 4.04
CA GLY A 233 -3.58 17.64 3.72
C GLY A 233 -3.89 18.83 2.82
N GLY A 234 -5.15 19.08 2.48
CA GLY A 234 -5.55 20.26 1.73
C GLY A 234 -5.23 20.20 0.24
N MET A 235 -5.21 19.02 -0.37
CA MET A 235 -5.03 18.90 -1.83
C MET A 235 -6.09 19.76 -2.56
N HIS A 236 -5.66 20.49 -3.56
CA HIS A 236 -6.53 21.33 -4.40
C HIS A 236 -6.74 20.75 -5.79
N PHE A 237 -5.72 20.07 -6.33
CA PHE A 237 -5.74 19.61 -7.70
C PHE A 237 -5.21 18.20 -7.83
N VAL A 238 -5.99 17.32 -8.44
CA VAL A 238 -5.58 15.96 -8.80
C VAL A 238 -5.84 15.73 -10.27
N SER A 239 -4.81 15.33 -11.00
CA SER A 239 -4.97 14.85 -12.37
C SER A 239 -4.35 13.47 -12.48
N TRP A 240 -5.07 12.50 -13.06
CA TRP A 240 -4.68 11.11 -13.06
C TRP A 240 -5.13 10.38 -14.32
N TYR A 241 -4.50 9.24 -14.60
CA TYR A 241 -4.92 8.33 -15.66
C TYR A 241 -5.11 6.92 -15.09
N PRO A 242 -6.17 6.19 -15.48
CA PRO A 242 -6.48 4.88 -14.92
C PRO A 242 -5.38 3.85 -15.14
N ILE A 243 -4.82 3.34 -14.07
CA ILE A 243 -3.86 2.24 -14.09
C ILE A 243 -3.96 1.40 -12.81
N THR A 244 -4.03 0.07 -12.95
CA THR A 244 -3.98 -0.85 -11.82
C THR A 244 -2.57 -0.86 -11.22
N PRO A 245 -2.40 -0.79 -9.87
CA PRO A 245 -3.44 -0.74 -8.83
C PRO A 245 -3.76 0.66 -8.29
N ALA A 246 -3.28 1.74 -8.92
CA ALA A 246 -3.38 3.10 -8.41
C ALA A 246 -4.79 3.72 -8.53
N THR A 247 -5.61 3.26 -9.48
CA THR A 247 -6.92 3.85 -9.82
C THR A 247 -7.84 4.05 -8.60
N SER A 248 -7.84 3.13 -7.64
CA SER A 248 -8.74 3.25 -6.48
C SER A 248 -8.38 4.41 -5.52
N LEU A 249 -7.17 4.99 -5.60
CA LEU A 249 -6.82 6.17 -4.81
C LEU A 249 -7.57 7.43 -5.29
N PRO A 250 -7.50 7.85 -6.56
CA PRO A 250 -8.32 8.97 -7.03
C PRO A 250 -9.83 8.66 -7.02
N GLU A 251 -10.24 7.39 -7.18
CA GLU A 251 -11.65 7.00 -7.00
C GLU A 251 -12.15 7.23 -5.56
N ALA A 252 -11.34 6.90 -4.56
CA ALA A 252 -11.63 7.24 -3.17
C ALA A 252 -11.69 8.76 -2.95
N MET A 253 -10.81 9.54 -3.60
CA MET A 253 -10.88 10.99 -3.55
C MET A 253 -12.20 11.51 -4.15
N LEU A 254 -12.67 10.94 -5.27
CA LEU A 254 -13.96 11.28 -5.87
C LEU A 254 -15.16 10.94 -4.96
N GLU A 255 -15.04 9.92 -4.11
CA GLU A 255 -16.07 9.56 -3.15
C GLU A 255 -16.08 10.49 -1.92
N TYR A 256 -14.91 10.84 -1.38
CA TYR A 256 -14.80 11.54 -0.09
C TYR A 256 -14.66 13.06 -0.21
N ALA A 257 -13.99 13.59 -1.23
CA ALA A 257 -13.81 15.04 -1.38
C ALA A 257 -15.12 15.84 -1.45
N PRO A 258 -16.20 15.35 -2.11
CA PRO A 258 -17.51 16.03 -2.07
C PRO A 258 -18.10 16.20 -0.68
N LYS A 259 -17.71 15.36 0.27
CA LYS A 259 -18.21 15.39 1.65
C LYS A 259 -17.32 16.25 2.57
N LEU A 260 -16.02 16.35 2.25
CA LEU A 260 -15.00 16.89 3.14
C LEU A 260 -14.40 18.23 2.68
N ARG A 261 -14.54 18.57 1.38
CA ARG A 261 -13.86 19.71 0.76
C ARG A 261 -14.85 20.67 0.07
N VAL A 262 -15.98 20.92 0.74
CA VAL A 262 -16.93 21.97 0.36
C VAL A 262 -16.83 23.10 1.37
N ASP A 263 -16.62 24.31 0.86
CA ASP A 263 -16.61 25.52 1.68
C ASP A 263 -17.99 25.72 2.33
N PRO A 264 -18.09 25.74 3.66
CA PRO A 264 -19.37 25.78 4.36
C PRO A 264 -20.13 27.10 4.17
N GLU A 265 -19.43 28.20 3.86
CA GLU A 265 -20.04 29.51 3.68
C GLU A 265 -20.58 29.71 2.25
N THR A 266 -19.82 29.26 1.26
CA THR A 266 -20.15 29.49 -0.15
C THR A 266 -20.80 28.31 -0.84
N GLY A 267 -20.73 27.11 -0.24
CA GLY A 267 -21.16 25.85 -0.85
C GLY A 267 -20.31 25.40 -2.06
N LYS A 268 -19.17 26.06 -2.31
CA LYS A 268 -18.29 25.74 -3.44
C LYS A 268 -17.28 24.66 -3.10
N GLN A 269 -16.97 23.83 -4.09
CA GLN A 269 -15.87 22.86 -4.00
C GLN A 269 -14.53 23.60 -3.95
N THR A 270 -13.64 23.17 -3.04
CA THR A 270 -12.28 23.70 -2.89
C THR A 270 -11.23 22.78 -3.51
N TYR A 271 -11.64 21.94 -4.44
CA TYR A 271 -10.80 20.95 -5.11
C TYR A 271 -11.23 20.74 -6.56
N VAL A 272 -10.31 20.17 -7.36
CA VAL A 272 -10.56 19.70 -8.72
C VAL A 272 -9.91 18.32 -8.88
N ILE A 273 -10.64 17.34 -9.38
CA ILE A 273 -10.14 16.01 -9.70
C ILE A 273 -10.48 15.71 -11.17
N ILE A 274 -9.47 15.48 -12.00
CA ILE A 274 -9.61 15.31 -13.45
C ILE A 274 -8.95 14.01 -13.89
N GLN A 275 -9.67 13.20 -14.68
CA GLN A 275 -9.06 12.14 -15.45
C GLN A 275 -8.48 12.72 -16.73
N ALA A 276 -7.17 12.54 -16.94
CA ALA A 276 -6.44 13.01 -18.12
C ALA A 276 -6.53 11.99 -19.27
N GLU A 277 -5.99 12.36 -20.43
CA GLU A 277 -5.95 11.50 -21.62
C GLU A 277 -4.85 10.42 -21.51
N ASP A 278 -3.76 10.74 -20.82
CA ASP A 278 -2.64 9.85 -20.52
C ASP A 278 -1.86 10.33 -19.28
N GLU A 279 -0.80 9.62 -18.91
CA GLU A 279 0.03 9.95 -17.76
C GLU A 279 0.87 11.21 -17.98
N LEU A 280 1.30 11.50 -19.23
CA LEU A 280 2.02 12.73 -19.54
C LEU A 280 1.10 13.94 -19.31
N ALA A 281 -0.11 13.92 -19.86
CA ALA A 281 -1.09 14.98 -19.66
C ALA A 281 -1.45 15.13 -18.17
N ALA A 282 -1.59 14.02 -17.45
CA ALA A 282 -1.88 14.03 -16.01
C ALA A 282 -0.81 14.81 -15.24
N LEU A 283 0.45 14.44 -15.41
CA LEU A 283 1.54 15.11 -14.69
C LEU A 283 1.77 16.56 -15.20
N GLY A 284 1.63 16.81 -16.50
CA GLY A 284 1.74 18.17 -17.05
C GLY A 284 0.74 19.14 -16.42
N MET A 285 -0.53 18.70 -16.22
CA MET A 285 -1.54 19.50 -15.52
C MET A 285 -1.16 19.72 -14.03
N VAL A 286 -0.62 18.70 -13.36
CA VAL A 286 -0.17 18.80 -11.96
C VAL A 286 1.00 19.75 -11.82
N VAL A 287 1.97 19.74 -12.76
CA VAL A 287 3.08 20.72 -12.80
C VAL A 287 2.55 22.14 -12.93
N GLY A 288 1.61 22.37 -13.86
CA GLY A 288 0.98 23.69 -14.02
C GLY A 288 0.23 24.16 -12.77
N ALA A 289 -0.50 23.26 -12.12
CA ALA A 289 -1.23 23.54 -10.88
C ALA A 289 -0.27 23.85 -9.70
N GLY A 290 0.79 23.07 -9.54
CA GLY A 290 1.83 23.29 -8.52
C GLY A 290 2.57 24.61 -8.71
N TRP A 291 2.89 24.96 -9.98
CA TRP A 291 3.46 26.25 -10.30
C TRP A 291 2.50 27.42 -9.97
N ALA A 292 1.19 27.21 -10.19
CA ALA A 292 0.17 28.19 -9.83
C ALA A 292 -0.07 28.31 -8.32
N GLY A 293 0.63 27.56 -7.48
CA GLY A 293 0.52 27.61 -6.03
C GLY A 293 -0.54 26.69 -5.44
N LEU A 294 -1.08 25.75 -6.21
CA LEU A 294 -2.02 24.75 -5.71
C LEU A 294 -1.26 23.53 -5.16
N ARG A 295 -1.81 22.94 -4.11
CA ARG A 295 -1.33 21.61 -3.63
C ARG A 295 -1.83 20.57 -4.62
N ALA A 296 -0.94 20.07 -5.46
CA ALA A 296 -1.27 19.28 -6.62
C ALA A 296 -0.64 17.89 -6.57
N MET A 297 -1.36 16.88 -7.07
CA MET A 297 -0.86 15.51 -7.09
C MET A 297 -1.41 14.66 -8.24
N THR A 298 -0.70 13.58 -8.51
CA THR A 298 -1.16 12.49 -9.37
C THR A 298 -0.97 11.14 -8.70
N ALA A 299 -1.64 10.10 -9.21
CA ALA A 299 -1.46 8.72 -8.80
C ALA A 299 -1.23 7.83 -10.02
N THR A 300 -0.23 6.94 -9.93
CA THR A 300 0.17 6.06 -11.04
C THR A 300 0.80 4.75 -10.54
N SER A 301 1.29 3.95 -11.46
CA SER A 301 2.12 2.75 -11.23
C SER A 301 3.34 2.80 -12.13
N GLY A 302 4.26 1.85 -12.00
CA GLY A 302 5.55 1.84 -12.71
C GLY A 302 5.52 2.20 -14.20
N PRO A 303 4.62 1.61 -15.03
CA PRO A 303 4.54 1.97 -16.45
C PRO A 303 4.21 3.45 -16.70
N GLY A 304 3.23 3.99 -15.97
CA GLY A 304 2.89 5.41 -16.09
C GLY A 304 3.98 6.33 -15.54
N LEU A 305 4.65 5.90 -14.46
CA LEU A 305 5.79 6.63 -13.93
C LEU A 305 6.91 6.78 -14.97
N SER A 306 7.17 5.76 -15.77
CA SER A 306 8.15 5.81 -16.86
C SER A 306 7.82 6.91 -17.89
N LEU A 307 6.54 7.14 -18.17
CA LEU A 307 6.09 8.21 -19.07
C LEU A 307 6.19 9.61 -18.45
N MET A 308 6.19 9.70 -17.12
CA MET A 308 6.23 10.95 -16.36
C MET A 308 7.64 11.56 -16.23
N ALA A 309 8.69 10.91 -16.72
CA ALA A 309 10.09 11.30 -16.50
C ALA A 309 10.41 12.74 -16.94
N GLU A 310 9.93 13.18 -18.10
CA GLU A 310 10.18 14.52 -18.62
C GLU A 310 9.60 15.61 -17.72
N TYR A 311 8.32 15.54 -17.39
CA TYR A 311 7.67 16.52 -16.52
C TYR A 311 8.17 16.48 -15.08
N THR A 312 8.61 15.31 -14.60
CA THR A 312 9.28 15.20 -13.29
C THR A 312 10.62 15.96 -13.30
N SER A 313 11.41 15.80 -14.38
CA SER A 313 12.67 16.56 -14.55
C SER A 313 12.44 18.06 -14.61
N LEU A 314 11.41 18.49 -15.36
CA LEU A 314 11.02 19.90 -15.39
C LEU A 314 10.65 20.42 -13.99
N ALA A 315 9.81 19.67 -13.26
CA ALA A 315 9.39 20.09 -11.93
C ALA A 315 10.56 20.11 -10.92
N TYR A 316 11.50 19.18 -11.03
CA TYR A 316 12.71 19.14 -10.21
C TYR A 316 13.59 20.36 -10.45
N PHE A 317 13.92 20.66 -11.72
CA PHE A 317 14.83 21.74 -12.07
C PHE A 317 14.21 23.13 -11.93
N ALA A 318 12.91 23.28 -12.26
CA ALA A 318 12.15 24.53 -12.07
C ALA A 318 11.63 24.72 -10.63
N GLU A 319 11.89 23.76 -9.77
CA GLU A 319 11.51 23.76 -8.34
C GLU A 319 10.01 23.97 -8.13
N ILE A 320 9.21 23.10 -8.74
CA ILE A 320 7.74 23.11 -8.68
C ILE A 320 7.27 22.03 -7.71
N PRO A 321 6.53 22.39 -6.65
CA PRO A 321 6.00 21.43 -5.70
C PRO A 321 4.89 20.59 -6.30
N LEU A 322 4.97 19.29 -6.14
CA LEU A 322 3.92 18.34 -6.49
C LEU A 322 4.14 16.98 -5.81
N VAL A 323 3.11 16.13 -5.79
CA VAL A 323 3.19 14.77 -5.26
C VAL A 323 2.87 13.77 -6.37
N ILE A 324 3.70 12.73 -6.47
CA ILE A 324 3.45 11.55 -7.33
C ILE A 324 3.27 10.34 -6.42
N TRP A 325 2.05 9.82 -6.34
CA TRP A 325 1.76 8.59 -5.60
C TRP A 325 1.91 7.39 -6.52
N VAL A 326 2.89 6.55 -6.24
CA VAL A 326 3.18 5.34 -7.02
C VAL A 326 2.71 4.11 -6.25
N VAL A 327 1.71 3.42 -6.78
CA VAL A 327 1.30 2.11 -6.27
C VAL A 327 2.01 1.05 -7.11
N GLN A 328 3.10 0.51 -6.58
CA GLN A 328 4.00 -0.39 -7.31
C GLN A 328 3.33 -1.73 -7.65
N ARG A 329 3.70 -2.28 -8.79
CA ARG A 329 3.32 -3.61 -9.27
C ARG A 329 4.50 -4.28 -9.94
N VAL A 330 4.36 -5.57 -10.25
CA VAL A 330 5.43 -6.32 -10.94
C VAL A 330 5.67 -5.78 -12.34
N GLY A 331 6.87 -5.28 -12.59
CA GLY A 331 7.43 -4.94 -13.90
C GLY A 331 8.47 -5.98 -14.35
N PRO A 332 9.19 -5.71 -15.45
CA PRO A 332 9.14 -4.55 -16.33
C PRO A 332 7.97 -4.59 -17.33
N SER A 333 7.76 -3.46 -18.06
CA SER A 333 6.67 -3.23 -19.01
C SER A 333 5.30 -3.36 -18.34
N THR A 334 4.29 -3.88 -19.01
CA THR A 334 2.97 -4.17 -18.41
C THR A 334 3.09 -5.13 -17.23
N GLY A 335 4.03 -6.06 -17.28
CA GLY A 335 4.36 -7.01 -16.23
C GLY A 335 3.16 -7.82 -15.76
N LEU A 336 2.98 -7.87 -14.44
CA LEU A 336 1.83 -8.49 -13.80
C LEU A 336 0.99 -7.42 -13.07
N PRO A 337 -0.01 -6.82 -13.72
CA PRO A 337 -0.72 -5.64 -13.19
C PRO A 337 -1.39 -5.86 -11.83
N THR A 338 -1.69 -7.10 -11.48
CA THR A 338 -2.38 -7.49 -10.25
C THR A 338 -1.50 -8.31 -9.30
N ARG A 339 -0.18 -8.11 -9.41
CA ARG A 339 0.81 -8.71 -8.52
C ARG A 339 1.68 -7.62 -7.90
N THR A 340 2.09 -7.84 -6.65
CA THR A 340 2.86 -6.86 -5.89
C THR A 340 4.36 -7.01 -6.10
N ALA A 341 5.07 -5.90 -6.07
CA ALA A 341 6.53 -5.82 -6.03
C ALA A 341 6.96 -4.47 -5.46
N GLN A 342 8.22 -4.37 -5.07
CA GLN A 342 8.90 -3.12 -4.68
C GLN A 342 10.01 -2.83 -5.70
N GLY A 343 9.65 -2.80 -6.99
CA GLY A 343 10.58 -2.77 -8.12
C GLY A 343 10.85 -1.39 -8.72
N ASP A 344 10.18 -0.34 -8.24
CA ASP A 344 10.25 1.01 -8.81
C ASP A 344 11.05 1.99 -7.93
N ILE A 345 11.87 1.51 -6.99
CA ILE A 345 12.61 2.34 -6.03
C ILE A 345 13.70 3.15 -6.74
N ASN A 346 14.57 2.48 -7.51
CA ASN A 346 15.62 3.15 -8.28
C ASN A 346 15.01 4.11 -9.30
N LEU A 347 13.95 3.68 -9.99
CA LEU A 347 13.24 4.52 -10.95
C LEU A 347 12.71 5.79 -10.28
N SER A 348 12.05 5.69 -9.15
CA SER A 348 11.48 6.84 -8.44
C SER A 348 12.54 7.74 -7.83
N TYR A 349 13.62 7.16 -7.28
CA TYR A 349 14.66 7.92 -6.59
C TYR A 349 15.48 8.79 -7.54
N TYR A 350 15.69 8.30 -8.78
CA TYR A 350 16.50 8.98 -9.80
C TYR A 350 15.70 9.33 -11.06
N LEU A 351 14.37 9.49 -10.96
CA LEU A 351 13.53 9.72 -12.13
C LEU A 351 13.86 11.04 -12.82
N GLY A 352 14.26 10.95 -14.07
CA GLY A 352 14.57 12.08 -14.93
C GLY A 352 15.80 11.85 -15.80
N GLN A 353 16.08 12.82 -16.67
CA GLN A 353 17.35 12.87 -17.37
C GLN A 353 18.35 13.74 -16.58
N GLY A 354 19.63 13.38 -16.65
CA GLY A 354 20.70 14.09 -15.92
C GLY A 354 20.73 13.73 -14.44
N ASP A 355 21.23 14.64 -13.63
CA ASP A 355 21.47 14.44 -12.21
C ASP A 355 20.22 14.84 -11.40
N ALA A 356 19.30 13.90 -11.24
CA ALA A 356 18.09 14.05 -10.44
C ALA A 356 18.08 13.11 -9.22
N GLN A 357 17.51 13.58 -8.12
CA GLN A 357 17.28 12.80 -6.91
C GLN A 357 16.04 13.32 -6.19
N HIS A 358 15.16 12.42 -5.75
CA HIS A 358 13.87 12.81 -5.22
C HIS A 358 13.67 12.38 -3.78
N ILE A 359 12.77 13.08 -3.07
CA ILE A 359 12.28 12.67 -1.77
C ILE A 359 11.26 11.55 -1.96
N LEU A 360 11.51 10.40 -1.32
CA LEU A 360 10.59 9.27 -1.29
C LEU A 360 10.01 9.09 0.10
N LEU A 361 8.70 8.90 0.22
CA LEU A 361 8.02 8.41 1.41
C LEU A 361 7.54 6.99 1.15
N ILE A 362 7.85 6.05 2.04
CA ILE A 362 7.61 4.61 1.84
C ILE A 362 6.74 4.10 2.98
N PRO A 363 5.41 4.16 2.86
CA PRO A 363 4.51 3.71 3.92
C PRO A 363 4.58 2.19 4.09
N GLY A 364 4.67 1.72 5.33
CA GLY A 364 4.64 0.30 5.69
C GLY A 364 3.30 -0.14 6.28
N THR A 365 2.39 0.80 6.59
CA THR A 365 1.07 0.55 7.14
C THR A 365 0.02 1.47 6.52
N VAL A 366 -1.24 1.10 6.63
CA VAL A 366 -2.33 1.98 6.14
C VAL A 366 -2.45 3.28 6.94
N GLY A 367 -2.08 3.28 8.22
CA GLY A 367 -1.95 4.51 9.01
C GLY A 367 -0.89 5.45 8.42
N GLU A 368 0.23 4.90 7.96
CA GLU A 368 1.26 5.69 7.26
C GLU A 368 0.84 6.12 5.86
N CYS A 369 -0.02 5.37 5.17
CA CYS A 369 -0.63 5.86 3.93
C CYS A 369 -1.44 7.13 4.18
N PHE A 370 -2.22 7.19 5.26
CA PHE A 370 -2.91 8.41 5.67
C PHE A 370 -1.91 9.53 6.05
N GLU A 371 -0.95 9.23 6.91
CA GLU A 371 0.07 10.19 7.35
C GLU A 371 0.85 10.77 6.16
N PHE A 372 1.30 9.94 5.25
CA PHE A 372 2.11 10.37 4.11
C PHE A 372 1.27 11.06 3.02
N GLY A 373 -0.04 10.86 3.02
CA GLY A 373 -0.96 11.61 2.15
C GLY A 373 -0.87 13.12 2.38
N TRP A 374 -0.84 13.57 3.62
CA TRP A 374 -0.70 14.99 3.93
C TRP A 374 0.76 15.44 4.03
N LYS A 375 1.66 14.62 4.60
CA LYS A 375 3.10 14.96 4.73
C LYS A 375 3.80 15.15 3.38
N ALA A 376 3.45 14.36 2.38
CA ALA A 376 4.03 14.51 1.05
C ALA A 376 3.73 15.89 0.44
N LEU A 377 2.51 16.38 0.63
CA LEU A 377 2.12 17.71 0.19
C LEU A 377 2.87 18.82 0.95
N ASP A 378 3.06 18.66 2.26
CA ASP A 378 3.83 19.61 3.07
C ASP A 378 5.31 19.62 2.67
N LEU A 379 5.93 18.45 2.49
CA LEU A 379 7.33 18.36 2.06
C LEU A 379 7.51 18.93 0.64
N ALA A 380 6.57 18.66 -0.27
CA ALA A 380 6.63 19.22 -1.61
C ALA A 380 6.60 20.76 -1.60
N GLU A 381 5.71 21.36 -0.83
CA GLU A 381 5.62 22.80 -0.67
C GLU A 381 6.87 23.39 0.01
N LYS A 382 7.34 22.77 1.09
CA LYS A 382 8.51 23.21 1.85
C LYS A 382 9.76 23.20 0.99
N TYR A 383 10.03 22.06 0.34
CA TYR A 383 11.25 21.87 -0.46
C TYR A 383 11.10 22.31 -1.92
N GLN A 384 9.90 22.72 -2.35
CA GLN A 384 9.61 23.12 -3.73
C GLN A 384 10.19 22.09 -4.73
N THR A 385 9.72 20.86 -4.66
CA THR A 385 10.22 19.72 -5.44
C THR A 385 9.16 18.63 -5.57
N PRO A 386 9.25 17.77 -6.59
CA PRO A 386 8.45 16.54 -6.60
C PRO A 386 8.75 15.66 -5.38
N VAL A 387 7.70 15.18 -4.72
CA VAL A 387 7.78 14.19 -3.64
C VAL A 387 7.02 12.93 -4.07
N PHE A 388 7.64 11.78 -3.88
CA PHE A 388 7.06 10.50 -4.22
C PHE A 388 6.53 9.79 -2.99
N VAL A 389 5.36 9.17 -3.08
CA VAL A 389 4.89 8.19 -2.11
C VAL A 389 4.89 6.83 -2.77
N LEU A 390 5.72 5.93 -2.30
CA LEU A 390 5.87 4.58 -2.85
C LEU A 390 5.13 3.57 -1.98
N SER A 391 3.87 3.30 -2.28
CA SER A 391 3.16 2.12 -1.81
C SER A 391 3.27 0.99 -2.84
N ASP A 392 2.62 -0.12 -2.60
CA ASP A 392 2.53 -1.23 -3.53
C ASP A 392 1.11 -1.81 -3.56
N LEU A 393 0.85 -2.77 -4.45
CA LEU A 393 -0.46 -3.39 -4.59
C LEU A 393 -0.92 -4.04 -3.28
N ASP A 394 -0.03 -4.69 -2.52
CA ASP A 394 -0.41 -5.37 -1.27
C ASP A 394 -0.96 -4.39 -0.25
N LEU A 395 -0.23 -3.30 -0.01
CA LEU A 395 -0.67 -2.26 0.91
C LEU A 395 -1.86 -1.46 0.36
N GLY A 396 -1.83 -1.13 -0.94
CA GLY A 396 -2.79 -0.22 -1.57
C GLY A 396 -4.18 -0.81 -1.81
N LYS A 397 -4.30 -2.13 -2.05
CA LYS A 397 -5.57 -2.75 -2.49
C LYS A 397 -6.18 -3.73 -1.52
N ASN A 398 -5.41 -4.21 -0.55
CA ASN A 398 -5.86 -5.22 0.39
C ASN A 398 -6.44 -4.60 1.66
N GLN A 399 -7.18 -5.41 2.44
CA GLN A 399 -7.80 -4.97 3.67
C GLN A 399 -6.85 -5.18 4.86
N TRP A 400 -6.57 -4.09 5.55
CA TRP A 400 -5.69 -4.03 6.69
C TRP A 400 -6.40 -3.43 7.89
N MET A 401 -5.98 -3.81 9.08
CA MET A 401 -6.39 -3.13 10.29
C MET A 401 -5.51 -1.90 10.56
N ALA A 402 -6.14 -0.86 11.06
CA ALA A 402 -5.47 0.33 11.57
C ALA A 402 -6.23 0.88 12.77
N GLU A 403 -5.56 1.67 13.58
CA GLU A 403 -6.21 2.59 14.50
C GLU A 403 -6.95 3.67 13.68
N PRO A 404 -8.01 4.28 14.22
CA PRO A 404 -8.65 5.43 13.58
C PRO A 404 -7.63 6.52 13.29
N PHE A 405 -7.75 7.15 12.12
CA PHE A 405 -6.79 8.16 11.72
C PHE A 405 -6.88 9.41 12.59
N GLU A 406 -5.75 9.82 13.11
CA GLU A 406 -5.61 11.08 13.83
C GLU A 406 -5.35 12.22 12.85
N TYR A 407 -6.08 13.31 13.03
CA TYR A 407 -5.93 14.54 12.25
C TYR A 407 -5.05 15.51 13.06
N PRO A 408 -3.79 15.73 12.68
CA PRO A 408 -2.94 16.66 13.43
C PRO A 408 -3.49 18.09 13.33
N ASP A 409 -3.66 18.73 14.48
CA ASP A 409 -4.08 20.13 14.54
C ASP A 409 -2.88 21.06 14.35
N GLN A 410 -2.42 21.14 13.10
CA GLN A 410 -1.30 22.00 12.70
C GLN A 410 -1.61 22.75 11.41
N PRO A 411 -1.06 23.96 11.24
CA PRO A 411 -1.18 24.70 9.98
C PRO A 411 -0.60 23.92 8.80
N ILE A 412 -1.23 24.03 7.65
CA ILE A 412 -0.71 23.48 6.39
C ILE A 412 0.60 24.21 6.04
N GLU A 413 1.66 23.46 5.79
CA GLU A 413 2.93 24.00 5.30
C GLU A 413 2.78 24.50 3.86
N ARG A 414 3.18 25.76 3.62
CA ARG A 414 3.14 26.39 2.29
C ARG A 414 4.52 26.72 1.73
N GLY A 415 5.55 26.44 2.51
CA GLY A 415 6.92 26.80 2.17
C GLY A 415 7.14 28.31 2.08
N LYS A 416 8.21 28.70 1.40
CA LYS A 416 8.64 30.10 1.31
C LYS A 416 7.91 30.85 0.18
N ILE A 417 6.62 31.20 0.38
CA ILE A 417 5.86 32.04 -0.55
C ILE A 417 5.95 33.49 -0.11
N LEU A 418 6.34 34.39 -1.03
CA LEU A 418 6.31 35.83 -0.84
C LEU A 418 5.02 36.41 -1.41
N TRP A 419 4.22 37.02 -0.56
CA TRP A 419 3.06 37.81 -0.96
C TRP A 419 3.46 39.27 -1.24
N GLU A 420 2.54 40.09 -1.71
CA GLU A 420 2.80 41.50 -2.05
C GLU A 420 3.45 42.27 -0.90
N GLU A 421 2.90 42.11 0.31
CA GLU A 421 3.42 42.78 1.51
C GLU A 421 4.82 42.28 1.94
N ASP A 422 5.15 41.03 1.65
CA ASP A 422 6.46 40.46 1.96
C ASP A 422 7.51 41.02 1.01
N LEU A 423 7.18 41.19 -0.26
CA LEU A 423 8.06 41.80 -1.27
C LEU A 423 8.33 43.28 -0.98
N GLU A 424 7.40 44.01 -0.36
CA GLU A 424 7.63 45.40 0.09
C GLU A 424 8.58 45.47 1.29
N LYS A 425 8.58 44.43 2.13
CA LYS A 425 9.40 44.39 3.37
C LYS A 425 10.78 43.80 3.15
N ILE A 426 10.95 42.94 2.14
CA ILE A 426 12.23 42.29 1.89
C ILE A 426 13.28 43.33 1.50
N LYS A 427 14.33 43.45 2.31
CA LYS A 427 15.43 44.40 2.10
C LYS A 427 16.49 43.84 1.17
N GLU A 428 16.48 42.57 0.98
CA GLU A 428 17.42 41.82 0.17
C GLU A 428 16.96 41.81 -1.29
N ASP A 429 17.91 41.77 -2.18
CA ASP A 429 17.62 41.63 -3.61
C ASP A 429 17.10 40.21 -3.88
N TRP A 430 15.82 40.08 -4.13
CA TRP A 430 15.14 38.80 -4.33
C TRP A 430 15.27 38.25 -5.75
N GLY A 431 15.53 36.96 -5.86
CA GLY A 431 15.49 36.21 -7.11
C GLY A 431 14.82 34.83 -6.90
N ARG A 432 14.07 34.34 -7.90
CA ARG A 432 13.29 33.10 -7.81
C ARG A 432 14.15 31.88 -7.40
N TYR A 433 15.39 31.85 -7.80
CA TYR A 433 16.30 30.74 -7.53
C TYR A 433 17.47 31.13 -6.60
N LYS A 434 17.36 32.28 -5.96
CA LYS A 434 18.36 32.80 -5.02
C LYS A 434 18.10 32.23 -3.61
N ASP A 435 19.10 31.56 -3.08
CA ASP A 435 19.11 31.11 -1.69
C ASP A 435 19.52 32.27 -0.78
N ILE A 436 18.53 32.94 -0.18
CA ILE A 436 18.76 34.11 0.70
C ILE A 436 19.12 33.68 2.11
N ASP A 437 18.49 32.58 2.60
CA ASP A 437 18.62 32.15 3.99
C ASP A 437 19.78 31.16 4.22
N GLY A 438 20.39 30.64 3.15
CA GLY A 438 21.48 29.66 3.22
C GLY A 438 21.02 28.23 3.57
N ASP A 439 19.73 27.92 3.36
CA ASP A 439 19.15 26.60 3.59
C ASP A 439 18.85 25.83 2.29
N PHE A 440 19.37 26.35 1.16
CA PHE A 440 19.23 25.83 -0.19
C PHE A 440 17.82 25.98 -0.79
N ILE A 441 16.83 26.50 -0.05
CA ILE A 441 15.44 26.65 -0.49
C ILE A 441 15.17 28.11 -0.86
N PRO A 442 14.94 28.41 -2.14
CA PRO A 442 14.65 29.78 -2.57
C PRO A 442 13.21 30.17 -2.20
N TYR A 443 12.97 31.47 -2.14
CA TYR A 443 11.62 32.02 -2.08
C TYR A 443 10.94 31.92 -3.44
N ARG A 444 9.59 31.87 -3.44
CA ARG A 444 8.78 31.93 -4.65
C ARG A 444 7.58 32.87 -4.48
N THR A 445 7.10 33.41 -5.59
CA THR A 445 5.79 34.02 -5.69
C THR A 445 4.85 33.08 -6.46
N VAL A 446 3.58 33.37 -6.46
CA VAL A 446 2.58 32.62 -7.22
C VAL A 446 1.77 33.56 -8.11
N PRO A 447 1.17 33.09 -9.22
CA PRO A 447 0.31 33.90 -10.08
C PRO A 447 -0.79 34.61 -9.29
N GLY A 448 -1.06 35.85 -9.67
CA GLY A 448 -1.98 36.73 -8.94
C GLY A 448 -1.28 37.74 -8.04
N ASN A 449 0.01 37.57 -7.74
CA ASN A 449 0.82 38.58 -7.06
C ASN A 449 0.96 39.81 -7.94
N ARG A 450 0.59 41.00 -7.43
CA ARG A 450 0.56 42.26 -8.19
C ARG A 450 1.78 43.14 -7.98
N HIS A 451 2.69 42.74 -7.09
CA HIS A 451 3.92 43.47 -6.87
C HIS A 451 4.80 43.46 -8.14
N PRO A 452 5.40 44.58 -8.57
CA PRO A 452 6.22 44.64 -9.79
C PRO A 452 7.34 43.61 -9.85
N ASN A 453 7.93 43.26 -8.69
CA ASN A 453 9.01 42.28 -8.58
C ASN A 453 8.46 40.84 -8.32
N GLY A 454 7.12 40.63 -8.34
CA GLY A 454 6.55 39.32 -8.15
C GLY A 454 6.58 38.39 -9.36
N ALA A 455 6.80 38.95 -10.55
CA ALA A 455 6.83 38.20 -11.80
C ALA A 455 8.24 37.65 -12.09
N TYR A 456 8.30 36.40 -12.51
CA TYR A 456 9.53 35.76 -12.99
C TYR A 456 9.21 34.79 -14.12
N PHE A 457 10.22 34.41 -14.86
CA PHE A 457 10.06 33.42 -15.92
C PHE A 457 10.46 32.03 -15.42
N THR A 458 9.52 31.09 -15.32
CA THR A 458 9.83 29.70 -14.98
C THR A 458 10.62 29.05 -16.11
N ARG A 459 11.78 28.47 -15.78
CA ARG A 459 12.67 27.91 -16.78
C ARG A 459 13.00 26.45 -16.55
N GLY A 460 12.83 25.65 -17.59
CA GLY A 460 13.44 24.33 -17.71
C GLY A 460 14.82 24.38 -18.38
N THR A 461 15.27 25.56 -18.82
CA THR A 461 16.61 25.79 -19.37
C THR A 461 17.55 26.35 -18.31
N GLY A 462 18.85 26.35 -18.57
CA GLY A 462 19.84 27.00 -17.71
C GLY A 462 19.46 28.44 -17.35
N HIS A 463 19.64 28.82 -16.10
CA HIS A 463 19.26 30.13 -15.58
C HIS A 463 20.14 30.57 -14.41
N ASP A 464 20.18 31.86 -14.18
CA ASP A 464 20.79 32.46 -13.00
C ASP A 464 19.80 32.50 -11.79
N GLU A 465 20.23 33.08 -10.69
CA GLU A 465 19.43 33.23 -9.47
C GLU A 465 18.14 34.07 -9.64
N TYR A 466 18.10 34.91 -10.68
CA TYR A 466 16.99 35.81 -11.01
C TYR A 466 16.05 35.25 -12.10
N ALA A 467 16.21 33.99 -12.45
CA ALA A 467 15.47 33.33 -13.52
C ALA A 467 15.79 33.87 -14.95
N ASN A 468 16.87 34.58 -15.13
CA ASN A 468 17.34 34.94 -16.47
C ASN A 468 18.01 33.75 -17.13
N TYR A 469 17.85 33.61 -18.46
CA TYR A 469 18.53 32.56 -19.20
C TYR A 469 20.05 32.71 -19.06
N SER A 470 20.74 31.61 -18.75
CA SER A 470 22.18 31.55 -18.62
C SER A 470 22.74 30.20 -19.07
N GLU A 471 23.80 30.19 -19.84
CA GLU A 471 24.64 29.03 -20.18
C GLU A 471 26.01 29.10 -19.52
N HIS A 472 26.20 29.99 -18.54
CA HIS A 472 27.46 30.11 -17.82
C HIS A 472 27.69 28.85 -16.95
N PRO A 473 28.86 28.19 -17.10
CA PRO A 473 29.17 26.98 -16.36
C PRO A 473 29.04 27.14 -14.84
N GLN A 474 29.43 28.27 -14.29
CA GLN A 474 29.37 28.54 -12.85
C GLN A 474 27.93 28.64 -12.33
N GLU A 475 27.03 29.25 -13.10
CA GLU A 475 25.60 29.34 -12.74
C GLU A 475 24.94 27.95 -12.78
N TRP A 476 25.30 27.17 -13.81
CA TRP A 476 24.83 25.80 -13.94
C TRP A 476 25.25 24.92 -12.75
N GLU A 477 26.55 24.90 -12.43
CA GLU A 477 27.12 24.15 -11.31
C GLU A 477 26.46 24.56 -9.97
N LYS A 478 26.38 25.90 -9.74
CA LYS A 478 25.75 26.46 -8.53
C LYS A 478 24.31 25.98 -8.34
N ASN A 479 23.48 26.03 -9.38
CA ASN A 479 22.09 25.62 -9.33
C ASN A 479 21.95 24.11 -9.06
N LEU A 480 22.68 23.25 -9.78
CA LEU A 480 22.62 21.81 -9.58
C LEU A 480 23.07 21.39 -8.17
N CYS A 481 24.19 21.95 -7.69
CA CYS A 481 24.67 21.68 -6.34
C CYS A 481 23.68 22.16 -5.28
N ARG A 482 23.07 23.34 -5.46
CA ARG A 482 22.06 23.86 -4.53
C ARG A 482 20.83 22.95 -4.47
N ILE A 483 20.28 22.54 -5.63
CA ILE A 483 19.12 21.64 -5.68
C ILE A 483 19.44 20.29 -5.03
N LYS A 484 20.63 19.74 -5.29
CA LYS A 484 21.09 18.50 -4.63
C LYS A 484 21.14 18.65 -3.10
N ASN A 485 21.78 19.72 -2.62
CA ASN A 485 21.91 20.00 -1.17
C ASN A 485 20.52 20.22 -0.52
N LYS A 486 19.58 20.84 -1.25
CA LYS A 486 18.20 21.00 -0.81
C LYS A 486 17.52 19.64 -0.58
N VAL A 487 17.65 18.71 -1.53
CA VAL A 487 17.08 17.36 -1.38
C VAL A 487 17.76 16.60 -0.24
N ASP A 488 19.08 16.66 -0.13
CA ASP A 488 19.83 15.99 0.94
C ASP A 488 19.43 16.51 2.33
N SER A 489 19.21 17.82 2.46
CA SER A 489 18.79 18.44 3.74
C SER A 489 17.43 17.90 4.23
N SER A 490 16.58 17.41 3.33
CA SER A 490 15.28 16.85 3.69
C SER A 490 15.38 15.60 4.57
N SER A 491 16.50 14.89 4.54
CA SER A 491 16.73 13.66 5.32
C SER A 491 16.53 13.83 6.83
N THR A 492 16.69 15.05 7.36
CA THR A 492 16.49 15.36 8.78
C THR A 492 15.02 15.61 9.15
N GLU A 493 14.16 15.90 8.16
CA GLU A 493 12.75 16.27 8.35
C GLU A 493 11.76 15.24 7.81
N THR A 494 12.21 14.33 6.96
CA THR A 494 11.41 13.19 6.52
C THR A 494 11.07 12.26 7.69
N PRO A 495 10.01 11.43 7.56
CA PRO A 495 9.64 10.48 8.59
C PRO A 495 10.81 9.61 9.05
N LYS A 496 11.09 9.63 10.35
CA LYS A 496 12.17 8.85 10.95
C LYS A 496 11.92 7.35 10.82
N PRO A 497 12.97 6.51 10.71
CA PRO A 497 12.81 5.07 10.67
C PRO A 497 12.21 4.54 11.98
N VAL A 498 11.45 3.44 11.89
CA VAL A 498 11.00 2.68 13.07
C VAL A 498 12.11 1.70 13.46
N VAL A 499 12.56 1.74 14.71
CA VAL A 499 13.64 0.87 15.19
C VAL A 499 13.16 0.02 16.35
N LYS A 500 13.26 -1.32 16.21
CA LYS A 500 13.01 -2.30 17.27
C LYS A 500 14.34 -2.95 17.67
N LYS A 501 14.76 -2.79 18.93
CA LYS A 501 16.03 -3.34 19.45
C LYS A 501 15.80 -4.63 20.21
N GLN A 502 16.71 -5.60 20.02
CA GLN A 502 16.74 -6.84 20.76
C GLN A 502 18.03 -6.95 21.59
N ARG A 503 17.89 -7.17 22.89
CA ARG A 503 19.06 -7.25 23.79
C ARG A 503 20.06 -8.32 23.33
N GLY A 504 21.28 -7.89 23.03
CA GLY A 504 22.39 -8.76 22.61
C GLY A 504 22.44 -9.02 21.10
N ALA A 505 21.63 -8.34 20.29
CA ALA A 505 21.76 -8.35 18.84
C ALA A 505 23.11 -7.73 18.41
N LYS A 506 23.75 -8.35 17.44
CA LYS A 506 24.99 -7.87 16.80
C LYS A 506 24.78 -7.56 15.33
N ASN A 507 23.71 -8.08 14.77
CA ASN A 507 23.33 -7.91 13.37
C ASN A 507 22.00 -7.17 13.29
N GLY A 508 21.79 -6.47 12.18
CA GLY A 508 20.59 -5.71 11.90
C GLY A 508 19.83 -6.28 10.71
N LEU A 509 18.53 -6.01 10.67
CA LEU A 509 17.66 -6.29 9.54
C LEU A 509 16.98 -4.98 9.15
N ILE A 510 16.99 -4.64 7.87
CA ILE A 510 16.29 -3.49 7.29
C ILE A 510 15.21 -4.00 6.35
N ALA A 511 14.01 -3.43 6.46
CA ALA A 511 12.94 -3.61 5.48
C ALA A 511 12.16 -2.31 5.31
N PHE A 512 11.22 -2.29 4.37
CA PHE A 512 10.40 -1.12 4.07
C PHE A 512 9.07 -1.54 3.41
N GLY A 513 8.13 -0.60 3.37
CA GLY A 513 6.85 -0.82 2.71
C GLY A 513 6.05 -1.99 3.31
N SER A 514 5.21 -2.63 2.51
CA SER A 514 4.34 -3.74 2.91
C SER A 514 5.09 -4.97 3.45
N THR A 515 6.40 -5.09 3.16
CA THR A 515 7.26 -6.16 3.68
C THR A 515 7.32 -6.20 5.21
N ASP A 516 7.09 -5.05 5.90
CA ASP A 516 7.06 -4.96 7.37
C ASP A 516 6.11 -5.98 8.01
N SER A 517 4.99 -6.26 7.38
CA SER A 517 3.99 -7.21 7.88
C SER A 517 4.54 -8.65 8.04
N ALA A 518 5.37 -9.08 7.10
CA ALA A 518 6.04 -10.38 7.14
C ALA A 518 7.23 -10.39 8.10
N VAL A 519 8.01 -9.30 8.12
CA VAL A 519 9.19 -9.17 9.00
C VAL A 519 8.81 -9.23 10.47
N THR A 520 7.68 -8.64 10.86
CA THR A 520 7.26 -8.64 12.27
C THR A 520 7.05 -10.08 12.79
N GLU A 521 6.39 -10.94 12.03
CA GLU A 521 6.21 -12.36 12.35
C GLU A 521 7.54 -13.13 12.25
N ALA A 522 8.36 -12.87 11.21
CA ALA A 522 9.67 -13.51 11.04
C ALA A 522 10.63 -13.25 12.21
N LEU A 523 10.64 -12.05 12.75
CA LEU A 523 11.48 -11.71 13.91
C LEU A 523 11.10 -12.52 15.16
N ASP A 524 9.82 -12.80 15.36
CA ASP A 524 9.39 -13.65 16.47
C ASP A 524 9.77 -15.11 16.24
N TYR A 525 9.72 -15.60 15.01
CA TYR A 525 10.22 -16.94 14.66
C TYR A 525 11.74 -17.05 14.88
N LEU A 526 12.50 -16.10 14.37
CA LEU A 526 13.96 -16.06 14.53
C LEU A 526 14.36 -15.98 16.01
N LYS A 527 13.60 -15.20 16.81
CA LYS A 527 13.84 -15.10 18.26
C LYS A 527 13.59 -16.43 18.96
N GLN A 528 12.54 -17.19 18.59
CA GLN A 528 12.29 -18.52 19.13
C GLN A 528 13.42 -19.49 18.77
N ASP A 529 14.04 -19.34 17.60
CA ASP A 529 15.17 -20.13 17.14
C ASP A 529 16.53 -19.64 17.70
N GLY A 530 16.49 -18.66 18.61
CA GLY A 530 17.68 -18.11 19.29
C GLY A 530 18.47 -17.07 18.49
N VAL A 531 18.01 -16.69 17.30
CA VAL A 531 18.60 -15.62 16.48
C VAL A 531 18.18 -14.27 17.00
N LYS A 532 19.15 -13.36 17.17
CA LYS A 532 18.93 -12.01 17.70
C LYS A 532 19.28 -10.97 16.65
N LEU A 533 18.28 -10.19 16.24
CA LEU A 533 18.43 -9.11 15.27
C LEU A 533 17.80 -7.82 15.80
N ASP A 534 18.48 -6.70 15.65
CA ASP A 534 17.80 -5.40 15.68
C ASP A 534 17.10 -5.19 14.35
N TYR A 535 15.95 -4.54 14.38
CA TYR A 535 15.15 -4.26 13.18
C TYR A 535 15.02 -2.77 12.96
N LEU A 536 15.18 -2.34 11.71
CA LEU A 536 14.89 -1.00 11.23
C LEU A 536 13.93 -1.06 10.05
N ARG A 537 12.77 -0.42 10.17
CA ARG A 537 11.90 -0.15 9.04
C ARG A 537 12.20 1.23 8.48
N LEU A 538 12.66 1.28 7.22
CA LEU A 538 12.93 2.50 6.49
C LEU A 538 11.61 3.10 6.01
N ARG A 539 11.43 4.42 6.20
CA ARG A 539 10.18 5.13 5.89
C ARG A 539 10.34 6.22 4.83
N ALA A 540 11.56 6.65 4.56
CA ALA A 540 11.83 7.74 3.62
C ALA A 540 13.25 7.66 3.03
N MET A 541 13.44 8.32 1.89
CA MET A 541 14.72 8.61 1.25
C MET A 541 14.77 10.12 0.88
N PRO A 542 15.94 10.76 0.88
CA PRO A 542 17.26 10.27 1.29
C PRO A 542 17.27 9.69 2.71
N PRO A 543 18.20 8.74 3.01
CA PRO A 543 18.19 8.05 4.30
C PRO A 543 18.48 9.03 5.45
N ALA A 544 17.62 9.01 6.46
CA ALA A 544 17.86 9.78 7.67
C ALA A 544 19.17 9.34 8.37
N PRO A 545 19.84 10.24 9.12
CA PRO A 545 21.08 9.90 9.83
C PRO A 545 20.98 8.64 10.72
N GLU A 546 19.79 8.39 11.28
CA GLU A 546 19.51 7.21 12.11
C GLU A 546 19.63 5.89 11.33
N VAL A 547 19.34 5.90 10.01
CA VAL A 547 19.50 4.72 9.13
C VAL A 547 20.99 4.41 8.95
N LEU A 548 21.77 5.42 8.63
CA LEU A 548 23.22 5.28 8.43
C LEU A 548 23.91 4.85 9.75
N ASP A 549 23.49 5.41 10.87
CA ASP A 549 23.97 5.03 12.19
C ASP A 549 23.60 3.59 12.56
N PHE A 550 22.41 3.13 12.17
CA PHE A 550 22.01 1.74 12.35
C PHE A 550 22.95 0.80 11.57
N ILE A 551 23.24 1.11 10.31
CA ILE A 551 24.14 0.31 9.48
C ILE A 551 25.56 0.28 10.06
N ARG A 552 26.10 1.44 10.48
CA ARG A 552 27.45 1.54 11.08
C ARG A 552 27.61 0.71 12.35
N LYS A 553 26.58 0.66 13.19
CA LYS A 553 26.61 -0.02 14.50
C LYS A 553 26.57 -1.54 14.42
N HIS A 554 26.05 -2.11 13.34
CA HIS A 554 25.89 -3.54 13.21
C HIS A 554 27.05 -4.19 12.48
N LYS A 555 27.37 -5.44 12.89
CA LYS A 555 28.42 -6.23 12.26
C LYS A 555 28.02 -6.68 10.87
N LYS A 556 26.77 -7.08 10.71
CA LYS A 556 26.13 -7.39 9.42
C LYS A 556 24.73 -6.80 9.41
N VAL A 557 24.27 -6.36 8.24
CA VAL A 557 22.93 -5.86 8.01
C VAL A 557 22.32 -6.59 6.83
N TYR A 558 21.13 -7.15 7.02
CA TYR A 558 20.35 -7.79 5.98
C TYR A 558 19.29 -6.82 5.50
N VAL A 559 19.16 -6.65 4.17
CA VAL A 559 18.14 -5.78 3.55
C VAL A 559 17.13 -6.66 2.84
N VAL A 560 15.90 -6.68 3.34
CA VAL A 560 14.80 -7.52 2.83
C VAL A 560 13.92 -6.71 1.89
N GLU A 561 13.76 -7.20 0.66
CA GLU A 561 13.03 -6.48 -0.41
C GLU A 561 12.22 -7.41 -1.31
N ASN A 562 11.06 -6.93 -1.74
CA ASN A 562 10.22 -7.63 -2.72
C ASN A 562 10.52 -7.14 -4.15
N ASN A 563 11.77 -7.37 -4.58
CA ASN A 563 12.24 -7.15 -5.95
C ASN A 563 13.42 -8.09 -6.23
N ARG A 564 13.81 -8.24 -7.51
CA ARG A 564 14.89 -9.14 -7.92
C ARG A 564 16.29 -8.58 -7.62
N ASP A 565 16.46 -7.28 -7.76
CA ASP A 565 17.78 -6.68 -7.95
C ASP A 565 18.38 -6.06 -6.67
N GLY A 566 17.67 -6.12 -5.52
CA GLY A 566 18.15 -5.52 -4.27
C GLY A 566 18.32 -4.01 -4.40
N GLN A 567 17.28 -3.32 -4.85
CA GLN A 567 17.37 -1.90 -5.22
C GLN A 567 17.69 -1.01 -4.02
N MET A 568 17.03 -1.23 -2.89
CA MET A 568 17.30 -0.47 -1.65
C MET A 568 18.69 -0.81 -1.10
N HIS A 569 19.07 -2.09 -1.10
CA HIS A 569 20.42 -2.51 -0.74
C HIS A 569 21.48 -1.78 -1.58
N SER A 570 21.25 -1.65 -2.88
CA SER A 570 22.16 -0.97 -3.80
C SER A 570 22.29 0.53 -3.46
N ILE A 571 21.16 1.21 -3.21
CA ILE A 571 21.17 2.63 -2.83
C ILE A 571 21.91 2.82 -1.49
N LEU A 572 21.58 2.03 -0.47
CA LEU A 572 22.23 2.14 0.85
C LEU A 572 23.73 1.84 0.77
N SER A 573 24.16 0.96 -0.15
CA SER A 573 25.58 0.69 -0.40
C SER A 573 26.30 1.86 -1.03
N LEU A 574 25.63 2.67 -1.85
CA LEU A 574 26.18 3.91 -2.40
C LEU A 574 26.22 5.03 -1.38
N GLU A 575 25.21 5.11 -0.51
CA GLU A 575 25.16 6.11 0.58
C GLU A 575 26.21 5.83 1.69
N LEU A 576 26.59 4.58 1.87
CA LEU A 576 27.56 4.17 2.91
C LEU A 576 28.55 3.13 2.37
N PRO A 577 29.44 3.53 1.43
CA PRO A 577 30.31 2.59 0.70
C PRO A 577 31.28 1.84 1.61
N GLU A 578 31.72 2.43 2.74
CA GLU A 578 32.58 1.78 3.72
C GLU A 578 31.93 0.61 4.45
N LYS A 579 30.59 0.49 4.39
CA LYS A 579 29.80 -0.61 5.00
C LYS A 579 29.16 -1.53 3.94
N ALA A 580 29.36 -1.29 2.66
CA ALA A 580 28.73 -2.08 1.59
C ALA A 580 29.03 -3.59 1.72
N ALA A 581 30.25 -3.97 2.09
CA ALA A 581 30.62 -5.37 2.28
C ALA A 581 29.97 -6.04 3.52
N ASP A 582 29.48 -5.25 4.46
CA ASP A 582 28.80 -5.72 5.67
C ASP A 582 27.28 -5.84 5.46
N MET A 583 26.75 -5.37 4.33
CA MET A 583 25.34 -5.48 3.95
C MET A 583 25.10 -6.71 3.04
N THR A 584 23.96 -7.35 3.22
CA THR A 584 23.54 -8.51 2.43
C THR A 584 22.11 -8.28 1.94
N SER A 585 21.92 -8.37 0.63
CA SER A 585 20.57 -8.31 0.03
C SER A 585 19.84 -9.63 0.21
N LEU A 586 18.62 -9.57 0.74
CA LEU A 586 17.63 -10.64 0.76
C LEU A 586 16.46 -10.21 -0.14
N ALA A 587 16.65 -10.39 -1.43
CA ALA A 587 15.71 -9.98 -2.47
C ALA A 587 14.95 -11.18 -3.01
N HIS A 588 13.64 -11.05 -3.18
CA HIS A 588 12.75 -12.07 -3.71
C HIS A 588 11.68 -11.45 -4.60
N ILE A 589 11.28 -12.16 -5.63
CA ILE A 589 10.21 -11.76 -6.53
C ILE A 589 9.46 -12.95 -7.10
N ASP A 590 8.22 -13.13 -6.66
CA ASP A 590 7.27 -14.09 -7.21
C ASP A 590 5.92 -13.45 -7.57
N GLY A 591 5.82 -12.13 -7.36
CA GLY A 591 4.60 -11.36 -7.57
C GLY A 591 3.62 -11.41 -6.40
N LEU A 592 3.99 -12.05 -5.31
CA LEU A 592 3.19 -12.12 -4.07
C LEU A 592 3.85 -11.30 -2.96
N PRO A 593 3.09 -10.91 -1.92
CA PRO A 593 3.69 -10.35 -0.72
C PRO A 593 4.66 -11.35 -0.08
N LEU A 594 5.76 -10.88 0.47
CA LEU A 594 6.66 -11.74 1.25
C LEU A 594 5.92 -12.37 2.44
N ASN A 595 6.37 -13.51 2.87
CA ASN A 595 5.86 -14.19 4.07
C ASN A 595 6.98 -14.40 5.10
N ALA A 596 6.59 -14.62 6.35
CA ALA A 596 7.54 -14.77 7.45
C ALA A 596 8.41 -16.03 7.33
N GLU A 597 7.88 -17.08 6.74
CA GLU A 597 8.57 -18.35 6.55
C GLU A 597 9.72 -18.24 5.55
N TRP A 598 9.63 -17.34 4.58
CA TRP A 598 10.69 -17.08 3.61
C TRP A 598 11.83 -16.24 4.23
N ILE A 599 11.51 -15.26 5.05
CA ILE A 599 12.48 -14.37 5.71
C ILE A 599 13.30 -15.13 6.75
#